data_80e909306f40cd061ec102b4419e5cba
#
_entry.id   80e909306f40cd061ec102b4419e5cba
#
_cell.length_a   1.000
_cell.length_b   1.000
_cell.length_c   1.000
_cell.angle_alpha   90.00
_cell.angle_beta   90.00
_cell.angle_gamma   90.00
#
_symmetry.space_group_name_H-M   'P 1'
#
loop_
_entity.id
_entity.type
_entity.pdbx_description
1 polymer ?
#
loop_
_entity_poly.entity_id
_entity_poly.type
_entity_poly.pdbx_seq_one_letter_code
_entity_poly.pdbx_strand_id
1 'polypeptide(L)'
;MSMKSVVLALSFLSAISMPALANDRYRERPPVVVSPDLTAPWVMQLGGGQVRPVVYPQRPASRSLFQRPVAQPRPQAAAARTGDPRLRIAPQFLPQMVRYDGKEAPGTIVIDTPNRFLYLVMADGKARRYGVGVGKPGFEWAGTHKITRKNEWPDWTPPKEMITREAAKGHYLPAYMEGGPQNPMGARAMYLGSTLYRIHGTNQPWTIGSNNSSGCIRMRNEDVTDLYERVNVGTRVIVI
;
A
#
# COMPACT_ATOMS: atom_id res chain seq x y z
N MET A 1 78.53 -5.07 -28.96
CA MET A 1 77.21 -4.52 -29.28
C MET A 1 76.31 -4.66 -27.99
N SER A 2 75.77 -3.57 -27.52
CA SER A 2 75.32 -3.33 -26.19
C SER A 2 73.92 -3.95 -25.88
N MET A 3 73.83 -4.78 -24.84
CA MET A 3 72.59 -5.17 -24.23
C MET A 3 72.21 -4.08 -23.22
N LYS A 4 71.06 -3.43 -23.40
CA LYS A 4 70.50 -2.49 -22.49
C LYS A 4 69.53 -3.22 -21.56
N SER A 5 69.90 -3.34 -20.29
CA SER A 5 69.06 -3.86 -19.22
C SER A 5 67.90 -2.93 -18.94
N VAL A 6 66.68 -3.45 -19.04
CA VAL A 6 65.45 -2.74 -18.56
C VAL A 6 65.17 -3.19 -17.13
N VAL A 7 65.33 -2.25 -16.20
CA VAL A 7 64.96 -2.44 -14.81
C VAL A 7 63.45 -2.12 -14.67
N LEU A 8 62.67 -3.13 -14.33
CA LEU A 8 61.23 -2.99 -14.04
C LEU A 8 61.08 -2.64 -12.56
N ALA A 9 60.75 -1.39 -12.25
CA ALA A 9 60.37 -0.97 -10.90
C ALA A 9 58.91 -1.35 -10.61
N LEU A 10 58.71 -2.36 -9.75
CA LEU A 10 57.40 -2.70 -9.20
C LEU A 10 57.09 -1.71 -8.07
N SER A 11 56.20 -0.76 -8.31
CA SER A 11 55.60 0.10 -7.30
C SER A 11 54.49 -0.63 -6.60
N PHE A 12 54.69 -1.10 -5.39
CA PHE A 12 53.65 -1.60 -4.48
C PHE A 12 52.80 -0.41 -3.99
N LEU A 13 51.59 -0.27 -4.53
CA LEU A 13 50.58 0.68 -4.00
C LEU A 13 49.84 -0.02 -2.87
N SER A 14 50.29 0.23 -1.64
CA SER A 14 49.56 -0.22 -0.42
C SER A 14 48.28 0.62 -0.29
N ALA A 15 47.15 0.03 -0.65
CA ALA A 15 45.84 0.60 -0.37
C ALA A 15 45.57 0.55 1.15
N ILE A 16 45.75 1.69 1.82
CA ILE A 16 45.32 1.88 3.18
C ILE A 16 43.79 1.99 3.18
N SER A 17 43.12 0.90 3.50
CA SER A 17 41.71 0.90 3.77
C SER A 17 41.44 1.60 5.11
N MET A 18 41.07 2.86 5.06
CA MET A 18 40.53 3.55 6.23
C MET A 18 39.17 2.92 6.58
N PRO A 19 38.93 2.50 7.84
CA PRO A 19 37.60 2.12 8.27
C PRO A 19 36.69 3.34 8.15
N ALA A 20 35.57 3.20 7.40
CA ALA A 20 34.53 4.18 7.36
C ALA A 20 33.97 4.31 8.79
N LEU A 21 34.19 5.47 9.42
CA LEU A 21 33.54 5.80 10.67
C LEU A 21 32.06 5.92 10.42
N ALA A 22 31.33 4.83 10.70
CA ALA A 22 29.89 4.85 10.69
C ALA A 22 29.42 5.95 11.67
N ASN A 23 28.62 6.85 11.15
CA ASN A 23 28.13 8.02 11.86
C ASN A 23 27.40 7.59 13.13
N ASP A 24 27.93 7.96 14.29
CA ASP A 24 27.39 7.61 15.61
C ASP A 24 25.97 8.15 15.91
N ARG A 25 25.38 8.86 14.95
CA ARG A 25 24.02 9.42 15.05
C ARG A 25 22.91 8.36 15.19
N TYR A 26 23.22 7.08 14.96
CA TYR A 26 22.26 5.99 15.07
C TYR A 26 22.57 4.99 16.19
N ARG A 27 23.57 5.28 17.04
CA ARG A 27 24.00 4.38 18.10
C ARG A 27 23.08 4.39 19.31
N GLU A 28 22.40 5.48 19.57
CA GLU A 28 21.33 5.57 20.58
C GLU A 28 20.01 5.91 19.91
N ARG A 29 19.09 4.95 19.92
CA ARG A 29 17.71 5.21 19.49
C ARG A 29 17.08 6.15 20.52
N PRO A 30 16.43 7.25 20.11
CA PRO A 30 15.70 8.09 21.03
C PRO A 30 14.63 7.28 21.75
N PRO A 31 14.36 7.53 23.04
CA PRO A 31 13.35 6.81 23.78
C PRO A 31 12.00 7.03 23.10
N VAL A 32 11.35 5.93 22.70
CA VAL A 32 9.99 5.98 22.16
C VAL A 32 9.06 6.24 23.33
N VAL A 33 8.55 7.46 23.44
CA VAL A 33 7.47 7.79 24.37
C VAL A 33 6.18 7.21 23.78
N VAL A 34 5.79 6.03 24.25
CA VAL A 34 4.51 5.41 23.87
C VAL A 34 3.43 6.07 24.69
N SER A 35 2.54 6.82 24.04
CA SER A 35 1.32 7.32 24.68
C SER A 35 0.47 6.14 25.18
N PRO A 36 -0.20 6.22 26.34
CA PRO A 36 -0.98 5.11 26.90
C PRO A 36 -2.07 4.56 25.96
N ASP A 37 -2.47 5.34 24.97
CA ASP A 37 -3.52 4.96 24.01
C ASP A 37 -2.99 4.14 22.79
N LEU A 38 -1.68 3.94 22.68
CA LEU A 38 -1.05 3.17 21.60
C LEU A 38 -0.75 1.73 22.01
N THR A 39 -1.75 0.99 22.42
CA THR A 39 -1.66 -0.45 22.72
C THR A 39 -1.85 -1.34 21.49
N ALA A 40 -1.60 -0.83 20.29
CA ALA A 40 -1.73 -1.64 19.08
C ALA A 40 -0.56 -2.64 18.94
N PRO A 41 -0.82 -3.94 18.75
CA PRO A 41 0.20 -5.00 18.72
C PRO A 41 1.32 -4.79 17.69
N TRP A 42 1.08 -4.05 16.63
CA TRP A 42 2.05 -3.78 15.57
C TRP A 42 3.19 -2.84 16.02
N VAL A 43 2.97 -2.00 17.05
CA VAL A 43 4.01 -1.13 17.61
C VAL A 43 5.09 -1.97 18.30
N MET A 44 4.73 -3.14 18.85
CA MET A 44 5.68 -4.06 19.48
C MET A 44 6.56 -4.80 18.45
N GLN A 45 6.09 -5.04 17.25
CA GLN A 45 6.85 -5.73 16.20
C GLN A 45 7.93 -4.86 15.55
N LEU A 46 7.73 -3.54 15.49
CA LEU A 46 8.70 -2.61 14.91
C LEU A 46 9.84 -2.25 15.87
N GLY A 47 9.68 -2.52 17.14
CA GLY A 47 10.60 -2.08 18.20
C GLY A 47 11.78 -2.98 18.50
N GLY A 48 12.03 -4.12 17.85
CA GLY A 48 13.23 -5.00 17.96
C GLY A 48 13.99 -5.07 19.30
N GLY A 49 13.49 -4.46 20.37
CA GLY A 49 14.04 -4.45 21.70
C GLY A 49 13.18 -5.25 22.67
N GLN A 50 13.80 -6.08 23.51
CA GLN A 50 13.10 -6.77 24.59
C GLN A 50 12.47 -5.72 25.52
N VAL A 51 11.16 -5.50 25.39
CA VAL A 51 10.42 -4.70 26.36
C VAL A 51 10.25 -5.57 27.60
N ARG A 52 10.96 -5.27 28.68
CA ARG A 52 10.67 -5.88 29.98
C ARG A 52 9.27 -5.40 30.41
N PRO A 53 8.32 -6.32 30.67
CA PRO A 53 7.04 -5.92 31.19
C PRO A 53 7.23 -5.21 32.54
N VAL A 54 6.69 -4.01 32.66
CA VAL A 54 6.63 -3.32 33.94
C VAL A 54 5.58 -4.06 34.79
N VAL A 55 6.06 -4.89 35.70
CA VAL A 55 5.23 -5.57 36.68
C VAL A 55 4.84 -4.53 37.73
N TYR A 56 3.62 -4.03 37.71
CA TYR A 56 3.08 -3.25 38.80
C TYR A 56 2.86 -4.18 40.00
N PRO A 57 3.36 -3.87 41.21
CA PRO A 57 3.07 -4.67 42.38
C PRO A 57 1.56 -4.63 42.63
N GLN A 58 0.93 -5.78 42.53
CA GLN A 58 -0.48 -5.92 42.91
C GLN A 58 -0.57 -5.68 44.42
N ARG A 59 -1.35 -4.69 44.81
CA ARG A 59 -1.75 -4.53 46.24
C ARG A 59 -2.42 -5.83 46.68
N PRO A 60 -2.05 -6.39 47.84
CA PRO A 60 -2.71 -7.56 48.36
C PRO A 60 -4.18 -7.23 48.58
N ALA A 61 -5.08 -7.94 47.89
CA ALA A 61 -6.49 -7.84 48.08
C ALA A 61 -6.83 -8.34 49.50
N SER A 62 -7.38 -7.48 50.34
CA SER A 62 -7.97 -7.88 51.63
C SER A 62 -9.10 -8.87 51.34
N ARG A 63 -8.95 -10.11 51.86
CA ARG A 63 -9.98 -11.14 51.77
C ARG A 63 -11.17 -10.70 52.63
N SER A 64 -12.23 -10.22 51.99
CA SER A 64 -13.55 -10.11 52.59
C SER A 64 -14.21 -11.47 52.54
N LEU A 65 -14.62 -11.99 53.70
CA LEU A 65 -15.28 -13.30 53.91
C LEU A 65 -16.74 -13.39 53.37
N PHE A 66 -17.23 -12.34 52.69
CA PHE A 66 -18.61 -12.26 52.20
C PHE A 66 -18.73 -11.97 50.70
N GLN A 67 -17.75 -12.32 49.87
CA GLN A 67 -17.95 -12.18 48.42
C GLN A 67 -18.56 -13.44 47.84
N ARG A 68 -19.82 -13.34 47.39
CA ARG A 68 -20.43 -14.27 46.42
C ARG A 68 -19.51 -14.41 45.20
N PRO A 69 -19.41 -15.61 44.57
CA PRO A 69 -18.66 -15.77 43.33
C PRO A 69 -19.32 -14.87 42.27
N VAL A 70 -18.67 -13.76 41.94
CA VAL A 70 -19.01 -13.00 40.75
C VAL A 70 -18.46 -13.81 39.58
N ALA A 71 -19.36 -14.31 38.72
CA ALA A 71 -18.98 -14.94 37.47
C ALA A 71 -17.99 -14.04 36.76
N GLN A 72 -16.78 -14.56 36.53
CA GLN A 72 -15.77 -13.85 35.71
C GLN A 72 -16.43 -13.51 34.39
N PRO A 73 -16.41 -12.25 33.94
CA PRO A 73 -16.81 -11.94 32.59
C PRO A 73 -15.91 -12.77 31.68
N ARG A 74 -16.49 -13.70 30.91
CA ARG A 74 -15.79 -14.28 29.76
C ARG A 74 -15.16 -13.11 29.01
N PRO A 75 -13.90 -13.24 28.53
CA PRO A 75 -13.36 -12.28 27.60
C PRO A 75 -14.37 -12.20 26.44
N GLN A 76 -15.18 -11.19 26.43
CA GLN A 76 -15.92 -10.83 25.23
C GLN A 76 -14.81 -10.59 24.22
N ALA A 77 -14.70 -11.50 23.24
CA ALA A 77 -13.94 -11.24 22.03
C ALA A 77 -14.29 -9.79 21.67
N ALA A 78 -13.27 -8.93 21.65
CA ALA A 78 -13.46 -7.52 21.37
C ALA A 78 -14.30 -7.46 20.10
N ALA A 79 -15.59 -7.19 20.28
CA ALA A 79 -16.50 -7.01 19.17
C ALA A 79 -15.84 -5.95 18.33
N ALA A 80 -15.37 -6.34 17.15
CA ALA A 80 -14.73 -5.45 16.20
C ALA A 80 -15.62 -4.22 16.18
N ARG A 81 -15.10 -3.08 16.67
CA ARG A 81 -15.83 -1.81 16.67
C ARG A 81 -16.34 -1.67 15.26
N THR A 82 -17.63 -1.82 15.09
CA THR A 82 -18.30 -1.71 13.81
C THR A 82 -18.07 -0.27 13.37
N GLY A 83 -17.01 -0.08 12.56
CA GLY A 83 -16.65 1.23 12.06
C GLY A 83 -17.86 1.89 11.41
N ASP A 84 -17.86 3.21 11.32
CA ASP A 84 -18.91 4.02 10.71
C ASP A 84 -19.49 3.28 9.48
N PRO A 85 -20.80 2.97 9.43
CA PRO A 85 -21.42 2.28 8.29
C PRO A 85 -21.10 2.94 6.93
N ARG A 86 -20.86 4.26 6.93
CA ARG A 86 -20.48 5.04 5.74
C ARG A 86 -19.09 4.69 5.20
N LEU A 87 -18.22 4.10 6.04
CA LEU A 87 -16.89 3.67 5.64
C LEU A 87 -16.85 2.21 5.19
N ARG A 88 -17.98 1.50 5.22
CA ARG A 88 -18.06 0.11 4.77
C ARG A 88 -18.19 0.03 3.27
N ILE A 89 -17.35 -0.81 2.68
CA ILE A 89 -17.46 -1.15 1.27
C ILE A 89 -18.63 -2.10 1.09
N ALA A 90 -19.50 -1.83 0.10
CA ALA A 90 -20.60 -2.73 -0.23
C ALA A 90 -20.05 -4.12 -0.63
N PRO A 91 -20.62 -5.23 -0.11
CA PRO A 91 -20.08 -6.58 -0.30
C PRO A 91 -19.83 -6.98 -1.75
N GLN A 92 -20.61 -6.45 -2.68
CA GLN A 92 -20.45 -6.69 -4.13
C GLN A 92 -19.11 -6.22 -4.69
N PHE A 93 -18.47 -5.23 -4.05
CA PHE A 93 -17.17 -4.71 -4.46
C PHE A 93 -15.97 -5.42 -3.80
N LEU A 94 -16.23 -6.40 -2.95
CA LEU A 94 -15.17 -7.27 -2.44
C LEU A 94 -14.70 -8.25 -3.52
N PRO A 95 -13.46 -8.74 -3.47
CA PRO A 95 -12.92 -9.70 -4.43
C PRO A 95 -13.75 -10.97 -4.52
N GLN A 96 -14.09 -11.40 -5.73
CA GLN A 96 -14.87 -12.60 -5.98
C GLN A 96 -14.35 -13.34 -7.20
N MET A 97 -14.45 -14.67 -7.17
CA MET A 97 -14.33 -15.48 -8.38
C MET A 97 -15.70 -15.51 -9.05
N VAL A 98 -15.73 -15.11 -10.30
CA VAL A 98 -16.97 -15.07 -11.08
C VAL A 98 -16.79 -15.82 -12.40
N ARG A 99 -17.91 -16.27 -13.00
CA ARG A 99 -17.92 -16.71 -14.39
C ARG A 99 -17.63 -15.50 -15.30
N TYR A 100 -16.88 -15.72 -16.36
CA TYR A 100 -16.52 -14.71 -17.33
C TYR A 100 -16.76 -15.21 -18.74
N ASP A 101 -17.75 -14.63 -19.41
CA ASP A 101 -18.18 -15.03 -20.74
C ASP A 101 -17.57 -14.14 -21.86
N GLY A 102 -16.58 -13.31 -21.53
CA GLY A 102 -15.85 -12.48 -22.50
C GLY A 102 -14.89 -13.29 -23.37
N LYS A 103 -14.38 -12.66 -24.42
CA LYS A 103 -13.49 -13.29 -25.42
C LYS A 103 -12.01 -13.04 -25.14
N GLU A 104 -11.70 -12.33 -24.08
CA GLU A 104 -10.35 -11.92 -23.74
C GLU A 104 -9.52 -13.12 -23.23
N ALA A 105 -8.28 -13.15 -23.66
CA ALA A 105 -7.37 -14.23 -23.26
C ALA A 105 -7.06 -14.19 -21.75
N PRO A 106 -6.83 -15.34 -21.12
CA PRO A 106 -6.36 -15.41 -19.73
C PRO A 106 -5.15 -14.51 -19.51
N GLY A 107 -5.08 -13.86 -18.36
CA GLY A 107 -4.07 -12.88 -18.00
C GLY A 107 -4.40 -11.44 -18.45
N THR A 108 -5.48 -11.22 -19.21
CA THR A 108 -5.95 -9.88 -19.56
C THR A 108 -6.71 -9.25 -18.39
N ILE A 109 -6.50 -7.96 -18.19
CA ILE A 109 -7.31 -7.15 -17.27
C ILE A 109 -8.41 -6.46 -18.09
N VAL A 110 -9.68 -6.59 -17.69
CA VAL A 110 -10.81 -5.85 -18.26
C VAL A 110 -11.41 -4.96 -17.18
N ILE A 111 -11.55 -3.68 -17.46
CA ILE A 111 -12.10 -2.69 -16.52
C ILE A 111 -13.42 -2.19 -17.09
N ASP A 112 -14.50 -2.58 -16.42
CA ASP A 112 -15.86 -2.17 -16.70
C ASP A 112 -16.16 -0.92 -15.86
N THR A 113 -15.96 0.25 -16.47
CA THR A 113 -16.09 1.52 -15.75
C THR A 113 -17.52 1.85 -15.38
N PRO A 114 -18.55 1.57 -16.22
CA PRO A 114 -19.95 1.76 -15.86
C PRO A 114 -20.36 0.98 -14.60
N ASN A 115 -19.92 -0.27 -14.49
CA ASN A 115 -20.26 -1.15 -13.37
C ASN A 115 -19.27 -1.07 -12.20
N ARG A 116 -18.13 -0.39 -12.39
CA ARG A 116 -17.07 -0.18 -11.39
C ARG A 116 -16.43 -1.49 -10.92
N PHE A 117 -16.16 -2.38 -11.89
CA PHE A 117 -15.45 -3.63 -11.67
C PHE A 117 -14.19 -3.73 -12.52
N LEU A 118 -13.20 -4.42 -11.98
CA LEU A 118 -12.03 -4.89 -12.70
C LEU A 118 -12.03 -6.41 -12.69
N TYR A 119 -11.84 -7.00 -13.85
CA TYR A 119 -11.76 -8.45 -14.05
C TYR A 119 -10.33 -8.83 -14.46
N LEU A 120 -9.67 -9.67 -13.69
CA LEU A 120 -8.50 -10.41 -14.15
C LEU A 120 -9.02 -11.71 -14.78
N VAL A 121 -8.98 -11.80 -16.10
CA VAL A 121 -9.42 -12.97 -16.85
C VAL A 121 -8.52 -14.17 -16.52
N MET A 122 -9.12 -15.29 -16.19
CA MET A 122 -8.43 -16.52 -15.84
C MET A 122 -8.80 -17.64 -16.83
N ALA A 123 -8.16 -18.79 -16.72
CA ALA A 123 -8.55 -19.98 -17.47
C ALA A 123 -9.98 -20.42 -17.10
N ASP A 124 -10.53 -21.34 -17.91
CA ASP A 124 -11.79 -22.06 -17.66
C ASP A 124 -13.04 -21.13 -17.55
N GLY A 125 -13.07 -20.04 -18.31
CA GLY A 125 -14.21 -19.13 -18.33
C GLY A 125 -14.48 -18.46 -16.99
N LYS A 126 -13.45 -18.17 -16.22
CA LYS A 126 -13.50 -17.49 -14.93
C LYS A 126 -12.75 -16.17 -14.96
N ALA A 127 -13.11 -15.29 -14.06
CA ALA A 127 -12.30 -14.10 -13.74
C ALA A 127 -12.29 -13.84 -12.23
N ARG A 128 -11.20 -13.29 -11.77
CA ARG A 128 -11.14 -12.67 -10.45
C ARG A 128 -11.62 -11.24 -10.58
N ARG A 129 -12.76 -10.92 -9.98
CA ARG A 129 -13.38 -9.62 -10.01
C ARG A 129 -13.06 -8.83 -8.77
N TYR A 130 -12.74 -7.55 -8.94
CA TYR A 130 -12.49 -6.58 -7.89
C TYR A 130 -13.39 -5.37 -8.07
N GLY A 131 -13.83 -4.75 -6.99
CA GLY A 131 -14.46 -3.43 -7.03
C GLY A 131 -13.43 -2.34 -7.27
N VAL A 132 -13.79 -1.34 -8.06
CA VAL A 132 -12.92 -0.19 -8.35
C VAL A 132 -13.63 1.14 -8.17
N GLY A 133 -12.85 2.19 -7.91
CA GLY A 133 -13.26 3.58 -8.12
C GLY A 133 -12.75 4.05 -9.46
N VAL A 134 -13.59 4.80 -10.20
CA VAL A 134 -13.30 5.22 -11.58
C VAL A 134 -13.35 6.74 -11.74
N GLY A 135 -13.06 7.25 -12.94
CA GLY A 135 -13.15 8.66 -13.29
C GLY A 135 -14.54 9.22 -12.99
N LYS A 136 -14.58 10.43 -12.39
CA LYS A 136 -15.81 11.22 -12.29
C LYS A 136 -16.26 11.70 -13.66
N PRO A 137 -17.52 12.16 -13.84
CA PRO A 137 -18.01 12.70 -15.10
C PRO A 137 -17.03 13.72 -15.72
N GLY A 138 -16.72 13.52 -17.01
CA GLY A 138 -15.72 14.29 -17.76
C GLY A 138 -14.27 13.81 -17.60
N PHE A 139 -14.04 12.70 -16.90
CA PHE A 139 -12.75 12.02 -16.75
C PHE A 139 -12.82 10.54 -17.09
N GLU A 140 -13.88 10.16 -17.83
CA GLU A 140 -14.03 8.82 -18.38
C GLU A 140 -13.09 8.64 -19.57
N TRP A 141 -12.63 7.43 -19.75
CA TRP A 141 -11.81 7.03 -20.89
C TRP A 141 -11.99 5.54 -21.14
N ALA A 142 -11.76 5.14 -22.38
CA ALA A 142 -11.79 3.75 -22.80
C ALA A 142 -10.60 3.46 -23.72
N GLY A 143 -10.32 2.19 -23.94
CA GLY A 143 -9.25 1.76 -24.85
C GLY A 143 -8.44 0.59 -24.35
N THR A 144 -7.43 0.21 -25.14
CA THR A 144 -6.52 -0.89 -24.82
C THR A 144 -5.14 -0.36 -24.54
N HIS A 145 -4.60 -0.75 -23.39
CA HIS A 145 -3.26 -0.39 -22.91
C HIS A 145 -2.49 -1.63 -22.48
N LYS A 146 -1.25 -1.42 -22.06
CA LYS A 146 -0.43 -2.42 -21.37
C LYS A 146 0.11 -1.81 -20.08
N ILE A 147 0.32 -2.66 -19.07
CA ILE A 147 1.10 -2.26 -17.90
C ILE A 147 2.56 -2.05 -18.36
N THR A 148 3.08 -0.84 -18.20
CA THR A 148 4.45 -0.49 -18.60
C THR A 148 5.41 -0.41 -17.44
N ARG A 149 4.89 -0.18 -16.23
CA ARG A 149 5.68 -0.10 -14.99
C ARG A 149 4.81 -0.49 -13.79
N LYS A 150 5.46 -1.03 -12.78
CA LYS A 150 4.87 -1.40 -11.49
C LYS A 150 5.71 -0.75 -10.38
N ASN A 151 5.06 -0.19 -9.36
CA ASN A 151 5.73 0.37 -8.17
C ASN A 151 5.01 -0.05 -6.90
N GLU A 152 5.80 -0.35 -5.89
CA GLU A 152 5.35 -0.50 -4.50
C GLU A 152 5.44 0.84 -3.80
N TRP A 153 4.44 1.16 -2.98
CA TRP A 153 4.34 2.42 -2.26
C TRP A 153 4.80 3.63 -3.09
N PRO A 154 4.14 3.88 -4.24
CA PRO A 154 4.57 4.93 -5.15
C PRO A 154 4.43 6.31 -4.48
N ASP A 155 5.37 7.17 -4.76
CA ASP A 155 5.24 8.60 -4.52
C ASP A 155 4.15 9.22 -5.40
N TRP A 156 3.66 10.36 -4.99
CA TRP A 156 2.62 11.08 -5.69
C TRP A 156 3.02 12.54 -5.96
N THR A 157 3.04 12.87 -7.24
CA THR A 157 3.14 14.25 -7.72
C THR A 157 1.84 14.56 -8.46
N PRO A 158 0.96 15.40 -7.89
CA PRO A 158 -0.28 15.77 -8.56
C PRO A 158 0.01 16.54 -9.85
N PRO A 159 -0.73 16.28 -10.95
CA PRO A 159 -0.65 17.09 -12.17
C PRO A 159 -0.98 18.55 -11.89
N LYS A 160 -0.34 19.46 -12.64
CA LYS A 160 -0.55 20.90 -12.47
C LYS A 160 -2.02 21.32 -12.58
N GLU A 161 -2.74 20.72 -13.54
CA GLU A 161 -4.16 20.94 -13.75
C GLU A 161 -5.00 20.50 -12.54
N MET A 162 -4.58 19.45 -11.85
CA MET A 162 -5.21 19.02 -10.62
C MET A 162 -4.97 20.01 -9.49
N ILE A 163 -3.74 20.48 -9.32
CA ILE A 163 -3.38 21.48 -8.31
C ILE A 163 -4.24 22.74 -8.52
N THR A 164 -4.29 23.27 -9.74
CA THR A 164 -5.08 24.46 -10.07
C THR A 164 -6.57 24.26 -9.80
N ARG A 165 -7.11 23.12 -10.25
CA ARG A 165 -8.54 22.80 -10.08
C ARG A 165 -8.93 22.63 -8.61
N GLU A 166 -8.10 22.00 -7.80
CA GLU A 166 -8.41 21.80 -6.38
C GLU A 166 -8.18 23.09 -5.58
N ALA A 167 -7.17 23.91 -5.93
CA ALA A 167 -6.96 25.21 -5.33
C ALA A 167 -8.17 26.16 -5.57
N ALA A 168 -8.78 26.13 -6.76
CA ALA A 168 -10.00 26.89 -7.06
C ALA A 168 -11.20 26.49 -6.18
N LYS A 169 -11.16 25.32 -5.53
CA LYS A 169 -12.17 24.84 -4.56
C LYS A 169 -11.74 25.07 -3.10
N GLY A 170 -10.59 25.71 -2.87
CA GLY A 170 -10.02 25.87 -1.54
C GLY A 170 -9.23 24.67 -1.02
N HIS A 171 -8.98 23.67 -1.87
CA HIS A 171 -8.19 22.47 -1.50
C HIS A 171 -6.76 22.60 -2.00
N TYR A 172 -5.81 22.83 -1.10
CA TYR A 172 -4.40 22.99 -1.44
C TYR A 172 -3.68 21.63 -1.39
N LEU A 173 -3.28 21.15 -2.56
CA LEU A 173 -2.54 19.91 -2.70
C LEU A 173 -1.03 20.15 -2.51
N PRO A 174 -0.28 19.20 -1.91
CA PRO A 174 1.17 19.28 -1.88
C PRO A 174 1.75 19.12 -3.28
N ALA A 175 2.91 19.74 -3.54
CA ALA A 175 3.61 19.57 -4.81
C ALA A 175 4.15 18.13 -5.00
N TYR A 176 4.42 17.44 -3.90
CA TYR A 176 4.94 16.07 -3.84
C TYR A 176 4.54 15.41 -2.52
N MET A 177 4.33 14.10 -2.54
CA MET A 177 4.09 13.28 -1.35
C MET A 177 4.81 11.95 -1.50
N GLU A 178 5.63 11.59 -0.53
CA GLU A 178 6.31 10.29 -0.47
C GLU A 178 5.30 9.14 -0.38
N GLY A 179 5.72 7.95 -0.83
CA GLY A 179 4.95 6.73 -0.71
C GLY A 179 4.68 6.38 0.76
N GLY A 180 3.47 5.92 1.06
CA GLY A 180 3.09 5.56 2.41
C GLY A 180 1.58 5.50 2.63
N PRO A 181 1.13 5.13 3.84
CA PRO A 181 -0.29 4.91 4.14
C PRO A 181 -1.20 6.13 3.91
N GLN A 182 -0.65 7.34 4.04
CA GLN A 182 -1.39 8.60 3.81
C GLN A 182 -1.41 9.02 2.34
N ASN A 183 -0.58 8.39 1.49
CA ASN A 183 -0.48 8.74 0.08
C ASN A 183 -1.73 8.26 -0.68
N PRO A 184 -2.38 9.11 -1.49
CA PRO A 184 -3.58 8.73 -2.24
C PRO A 184 -3.35 7.65 -3.31
N MET A 185 -2.09 7.36 -3.67
CA MET A 185 -1.74 6.27 -4.57
C MET A 185 -1.77 4.88 -3.90
N GLY A 186 -1.81 4.82 -2.57
CA GLY A 186 -1.88 3.58 -1.81
C GLY A 186 -0.64 2.69 -1.94
N ALA A 187 -0.84 1.39 -1.66
CA ALA A 187 0.24 0.43 -1.50
C ALA A 187 0.95 0.03 -2.81
N ARG A 188 0.26 0.06 -3.96
CA ARG A 188 0.77 -0.39 -5.27
C ARG A 188 0.23 0.49 -6.39
N ALA A 189 1.03 0.66 -7.45
CA ALA A 189 0.57 1.26 -8.70
C ALA A 189 1.08 0.49 -9.93
N MET A 190 0.22 0.37 -10.93
CA MET A 190 0.49 -0.17 -12.25
C MET A 190 0.18 0.91 -13.29
N TYR A 191 1.20 1.32 -14.04
CA TYR A 191 1.13 2.42 -14.99
C TYR A 191 0.70 1.91 -16.37
N LEU A 192 -0.18 2.64 -17.05
CA LEU A 192 -0.82 2.21 -18.29
C LEU A 192 -0.25 2.96 -19.50
N GLY A 193 0.65 2.30 -20.22
CA GLY A 193 1.30 2.86 -21.39
C GLY A 193 2.10 4.13 -21.07
N SER A 194 2.03 5.10 -22.00
CA SER A 194 2.59 6.45 -21.85
C SER A 194 1.56 7.44 -21.29
N THR A 195 0.39 6.97 -20.86
CA THR A 195 -0.67 7.82 -20.32
C THR A 195 -0.39 8.25 -18.88
N LEU A 196 -1.19 9.17 -18.37
CA LEU A 196 -1.21 9.51 -16.94
C LEU A 196 -2.08 8.57 -16.12
N TYR A 197 -2.75 7.58 -16.76
CA TYR A 197 -3.65 6.67 -16.09
C TYR A 197 -2.91 5.51 -15.40
N ARG A 198 -3.44 5.09 -14.27
CA ARG A 198 -2.89 4.03 -13.43
C ARG A 198 -3.99 3.20 -12.82
N ILE A 199 -3.70 1.94 -12.54
CA ILE A 199 -4.43 1.15 -11.56
C ILE A 199 -3.63 1.24 -10.27
N HIS A 200 -4.24 1.74 -9.18
CA HIS A 200 -3.50 1.98 -7.94
C HIS A 200 -4.36 1.78 -6.69
N GLY A 201 -3.71 1.63 -5.55
CA GLY A 201 -4.36 1.59 -4.25
C GLY A 201 -5.01 2.91 -3.84
N THR A 202 -5.52 3.00 -2.65
CA THR A 202 -6.07 4.25 -2.11
C THR A 202 -5.97 4.28 -0.58
N ASN A 203 -5.79 5.49 -0.03
CA ASN A 203 -5.95 5.77 1.39
C ASN A 203 -7.43 6.04 1.78
N GLN A 204 -8.36 5.95 0.79
CA GLN A 204 -9.80 6.18 0.97
C GLN A 204 -10.61 4.97 0.46
N PRO A 205 -10.50 3.78 1.07
CA PRO A 205 -11.12 2.55 0.57
C PRO A 205 -12.65 2.62 0.49
N TRP A 206 -13.31 3.47 1.29
CA TRP A 206 -14.75 3.69 1.22
C TRP A 206 -15.25 4.33 -0.09
N THR A 207 -14.33 4.82 -0.92
CA THR A 207 -14.65 5.42 -2.24
C THR A 207 -14.68 4.39 -3.37
N ILE A 208 -14.40 3.12 -3.08
CA ILE A 208 -14.55 2.04 -4.06
C ILE A 208 -16.03 1.85 -4.39
N GLY A 209 -16.33 1.64 -5.67
CA GLY A 209 -17.70 1.59 -6.19
C GLY A 209 -18.26 2.97 -6.57
N SER A 210 -17.44 4.03 -6.56
CA SER A 210 -17.88 5.38 -6.93
C SER A 210 -17.05 6.01 -8.05
N ASN A 211 -17.60 7.05 -8.68
CA ASN A 211 -16.97 7.82 -9.76
C ASN A 211 -16.33 9.09 -9.16
N ASN A 212 -15.13 9.00 -8.61
CA ASN A 212 -14.52 10.10 -7.85
C ASN A 212 -13.06 10.38 -8.19
N SER A 213 -12.44 9.63 -9.12
CA SER A 213 -11.06 9.86 -9.53
C SER A 213 -10.95 10.91 -10.66
N SER A 214 -9.72 11.30 -10.98
CA SER A 214 -9.41 12.10 -12.18
C SER A 214 -8.96 11.20 -13.35
N GLY A 215 -9.61 10.04 -13.52
CA GLY A 215 -9.39 9.07 -14.59
C GLY A 215 -8.62 7.82 -14.16
N CYS A 216 -7.82 7.85 -13.10
CA CYS A 216 -7.15 6.64 -12.59
C CYS A 216 -8.16 5.64 -12.01
N ILE A 217 -7.80 4.36 -12.06
CA ILE A 217 -8.59 3.25 -11.51
C ILE A 217 -8.10 2.97 -10.10
N ARG A 218 -8.96 3.21 -9.12
CA ARG A 218 -8.66 3.04 -7.69
C ARG A 218 -9.09 1.65 -7.22
N MET A 219 -8.28 1.05 -6.37
CA MET A 219 -8.58 -0.22 -5.70
C MET A 219 -8.31 -0.09 -4.20
N ARG A 220 -8.89 -0.97 -3.38
CA ARG A 220 -8.41 -1.11 -2.00
C ARG A 220 -6.94 -1.54 -2.00
N ASN A 221 -6.21 -1.22 -0.95
CA ASN A 221 -4.79 -1.60 -0.87
C ASN A 221 -4.58 -3.12 -0.90
N GLU A 222 -5.45 -3.88 -0.25
CA GLU A 222 -5.41 -5.34 -0.26
C GLU A 222 -5.64 -5.90 -1.67
N ASP A 223 -6.61 -5.34 -2.41
CA ASP A 223 -7.00 -5.80 -3.73
C ASP A 223 -5.96 -5.46 -4.79
N VAL A 224 -5.38 -4.26 -4.74
CA VAL A 224 -4.33 -3.88 -5.68
C VAL A 224 -3.05 -4.66 -5.41
N THR A 225 -2.77 -5.02 -4.16
CA THR A 225 -1.62 -5.88 -3.82
C THR A 225 -1.84 -7.28 -4.38
N ASP A 226 -3.01 -7.88 -4.18
CA ASP A 226 -3.34 -9.20 -4.76
C ASP A 226 -3.27 -9.18 -6.29
N LEU A 227 -3.80 -8.14 -6.96
CA LEU A 227 -3.71 -8.00 -8.42
C LEU A 227 -2.25 -7.81 -8.87
N TYR A 228 -1.48 -6.99 -8.15
CA TYR A 228 -0.08 -6.68 -8.45
C TYR A 228 0.78 -7.95 -8.50
N GLU A 229 0.58 -8.88 -7.56
CA GLU A 229 1.31 -10.16 -7.52
C GLU A 229 0.94 -11.10 -8.68
N ARG A 230 -0.25 -10.93 -9.27
CA ARG A 230 -0.78 -11.83 -10.32
C ARG A 230 -0.45 -11.38 -11.74
N VAL A 231 -0.01 -10.13 -11.94
CA VAL A 231 0.18 -9.56 -13.27
C VAL A 231 1.59 -9.01 -13.45
N ASN A 232 2.08 -9.00 -14.69
CA ASN A 232 3.41 -8.56 -15.04
C ASN A 232 3.39 -7.27 -15.89
N VAL A 233 4.55 -6.61 -16.00
CA VAL A 233 4.77 -5.62 -17.06
C VAL A 233 4.52 -6.29 -18.40
N GLY A 234 3.80 -5.62 -19.30
CA GLY A 234 3.31 -6.16 -20.56
C GLY A 234 1.88 -6.69 -20.52
N THR A 235 1.28 -6.93 -19.33
CA THR A 235 -0.11 -7.34 -19.21
C THR A 235 -1.04 -6.39 -19.94
N ARG A 236 -1.93 -6.95 -20.77
CA ARG A 236 -2.95 -6.19 -21.52
C ARG A 236 -4.06 -5.72 -20.59
N VAL A 237 -4.45 -4.47 -20.75
CA VAL A 237 -5.53 -3.82 -20.01
C VAL A 237 -6.52 -3.22 -20.99
N ILE A 238 -7.78 -3.62 -20.90
CA ILE A 238 -8.89 -3.12 -21.72
C ILE A 238 -9.83 -2.36 -20.80
N VAL A 239 -10.17 -1.13 -21.17
CA VAL A 239 -11.09 -0.26 -20.42
C VAL A 239 -12.31 -0.01 -21.29
N ILE A 240 -13.50 -0.29 -20.77
CA ILE A 240 -14.81 -0.17 -21.41
C ILE A 240 -15.78 0.63 -20.54
#